data_769e2f0ef8a400dd6d2628eac0b39449
#
_entry.id   769e2f0ef8a400dd6d2628eac0b39449
#
_cell.length_a   1.000
_cell.length_b   1.000
_cell.length_c   1.000
_cell.angle_alpha   90.00
_cell.angle_beta   90.00
_cell.angle_gamma   90.00
#
_symmetry.space_group_name_H-M   'P 1'
#
loop_
_entity.id
_entity.type
_entity.pdbx_description
1 polymer ?
#
loop_
_entity_poly.entity_id
_entity_poly.type
_entity_poly.pdbx_seq_one_letter_code
_entity_poly.pdbx_strand_id
1 'polypeptide(L)'
;MARLSVNVNKVATLRNSRGGDEPNVLRAVRACVAAGAPGITVHPRADERHIRLDDVRAIAEELAPLAFQVELNIEGDPRPDLLTVVRELRPAQFTLVPVRPGEI
;
A
#
# COMPACT_ATOMS: atom_id res chain seq x y z
N MET A 1 7.97 15.88 -15.01
CA MET A 1 7.62 16.39 -13.67
C MET A 1 7.50 15.24 -12.69
N ALA A 2 8.17 15.34 -11.57
CA ALA A 2 8.09 14.30 -10.54
C ALA A 2 6.71 14.30 -9.88
N ARG A 3 6.17 13.11 -9.64
CA ARG A 3 4.92 12.94 -8.91
C ARG A 3 5.22 12.39 -7.54
N LEU A 4 4.59 12.96 -6.52
CA LEU A 4 4.71 12.46 -5.15
C LEU A 4 3.74 11.31 -4.94
N SER A 5 4.22 10.27 -4.26
CA SER A 5 3.37 9.17 -3.82
C SER A 5 3.39 9.13 -2.30
N VAL A 6 2.21 9.09 -1.69
CA VAL A 6 2.09 9.11 -0.23
C VAL A 6 2.11 7.67 0.30
N ASN A 7 3.04 7.41 1.22
CA ASN A 7 3.15 6.10 1.87
C ASN A 7 2.24 6.06 3.11
N VAL A 8 1.35 5.08 3.16
CA VAL A 8 0.39 4.94 4.27
C VAL A 8 0.73 3.80 5.23
N ASN A 9 1.94 3.21 5.14
CA ASN A 9 2.34 2.10 6.00
C ASN A 9 2.23 2.44 7.49
N LYS A 10 2.61 3.64 7.89
CA LYS A 10 2.60 4.04 9.31
C LYS A 10 1.20 4.13 9.89
N VAL A 11 0.20 4.46 9.08
CA VAL A 11 -1.19 4.44 9.51
C VAL A 11 -1.58 3.02 9.91
N ALA A 12 -1.20 2.04 9.10
CA ALA A 12 -1.45 0.63 9.40
C ALA A 12 -0.67 0.16 10.63
N THR A 13 0.55 0.67 10.83
CA THR A 13 1.34 0.37 12.03
C THR A 13 0.59 0.81 13.29
N LEU A 14 0.06 2.02 13.29
CA LEU A 14 -0.72 2.53 14.43
C LEU A 14 -1.98 1.70 14.65
N ARG A 15 -2.71 1.39 13.59
CA ARG A 15 -3.90 0.54 13.68
C ARG A 15 -3.57 -0.79 14.34
N ASN A 16 -2.51 -1.44 13.87
CA ASN A 16 -2.12 -2.77 14.35
C ASN A 16 -1.68 -2.74 15.81
N SER A 17 -0.98 -1.68 16.23
CA SER A 17 -0.54 -1.56 17.62
C SER A 17 -1.71 -1.36 18.58
N ARG A 18 -2.83 -0.83 18.10
CA ARG A 18 -4.04 -0.62 18.89
C ARG A 18 -4.98 -1.82 18.87
N GLY A 19 -4.75 -2.78 17.99
CA GLY A 19 -5.52 -4.01 17.91
C GLY A 19 -6.91 -3.89 17.31
N GLY A 20 -7.24 -2.75 16.66
CA GLY A 20 -8.55 -2.53 16.07
C GLY A 20 -8.46 -1.99 14.65
N ASP A 21 -9.46 -1.23 14.23
CA ASP A 21 -9.54 -0.63 12.91
C ASP A 21 -9.09 0.83 12.86
N GLU A 22 -8.81 1.43 14.00
CA GLU A 22 -8.41 2.82 14.05
C GLU A 22 -6.92 2.96 14.38
N PRO A 23 -6.19 3.83 13.70
CA PRO A 23 -6.63 4.66 12.56
C PRO A 23 -6.93 3.82 11.32
N ASN A 24 -7.99 4.17 10.59
CA ASN A 24 -8.44 3.41 9.43
C ASN A 24 -7.61 3.76 8.19
N VAL A 25 -7.02 2.75 7.56
CA VAL A 25 -6.13 2.95 6.41
C VAL A 25 -6.87 3.53 5.21
N LEU A 26 -8.08 3.06 4.92
CA LEU A 26 -8.86 3.58 3.79
C LEU A 26 -9.26 5.04 3.99
N ARG A 27 -9.58 5.46 5.21
CA ARG A 27 -9.85 6.87 5.49
C ARG A 27 -8.61 7.72 5.22
N ALA A 28 -7.44 7.23 5.60
CA ALA A 28 -6.18 7.92 5.33
C ALA A 28 -5.95 8.06 3.83
N VAL A 29 -6.18 6.99 3.06
CA VAL A 29 -6.06 7.02 1.60
C VAL A 29 -7.04 8.05 1.01
N ARG A 30 -8.29 8.03 1.44
CA ARG A 30 -9.30 8.99 0.97
C ARG A 30 -8.91 10.42 1.27
N ALA A 31 -8.35 10.69 2.46
CA ALA A 31 -7.89 12.02 2.83
C ALA A 31 -6.73 12.47 1.93
N CYS A 32 -5.78 11.59 1.63
CA CYS A 32 -4.69 11.89 0.71
C CYS A 32 -5.19 12.21 -0.69
N VAL A 33 -6.12 11.40 -1.20
CA VAL A 33 -6.73 11.61 -2.53
C VAL A 33 -7.48 12.94 -2.57
N ALA A 34 -8.26 13.24 -1.54
CA ALA A 34 -9.01 14.50 -1.45
C ALA A 34 -8.07 15.71 -1.40
N ALA A 35 -6.88 15.54 -0.82
CA ALA A 35 -5.87 16.61 -0.78
C ALA A 35 -5.06 16.72 -2.09
N GLY A 36 -5.35 15.89 -3.09
CA GLY A 36 -4.70 15.95 -4.39
C GLY A 36 -3.48 15.08 -4.56
N ALA A 37 -3.26 14.08 -3.70
CA ALA A 37 -2.12 13.18 -3.86
C ALA A 37 -2.20 12.42 -5.18
N PRO A 38 -1.16 12.46 -6.03
CA PRO A 38 -1.18 11.76 -7.32
C PRO A 38 -0.84 10.29 -7.22
N GLY A 39 -0.44 9.81 -6.05
CA GLY A 39 -0.09 8.40 -5.87
C GLY A 39 -0.17 7.96 -4.41
N ILE A 40 -0.39 6.68 -4.23
CA ILE A 40 -0.39 6.02 -2.93
C ILE A 40 0.61 4.87 -3.00
N THR A 41 1.48 4.79 -2.00
CA THR A 41 2.49 3.73 -1.90
C THR A 41 2.23 2.87 -0.67
N VAL A 42 2.31 1.56 -0.84
CA VAL A 42 2.19 0.59 0.25
C VAL A 42 3.31 -0.44 0.14
N HIS A 43 3.79 -0.91 1.29
CA HIS A 43 4.80 -1.97 1.35
C HIS A 43 4.30 -3.11 2.24
N PRO A 44 3.57 -4.09 1.66
CA PRO A 44 3.10 -5.25 2.43
C PRO A 44 4.25 -6.21 2.73
N ARG A 45 4.80 -6.11 3.92
CA ARG A 45 5.89 -6.98 4.37
C ARG A 45 5.36 -8.39 4.67
N ALA A 46 6.25 -9.38 4.58
CA ALA A 46 5.88 -10.78 4.85
C ALA A 46 5.37 -10.98 6.29
N ASP A 47 5.90 -10.21 7.25
CA ASP A 47 5.49 -10.29 8.65
C ASP A 47 4.20 -9.51 8.95
N GLU A 48 3.65 -8.80 7.97
CA GLU A 48 2.42 -8.02 8.08
C GLU A 48 2.40 -7.05 9.29
N ARG A 49 3.56 -6.47 9.61
CA ARG A 49 3.68 -5.55 10.75
C ARG A 49 2.90 -4.25 10.55
N HIS A 50 2.59 -3.89 9.32
CA HIS A 50 1.80 -2.70 9.02
C HIS A 50 0.76 -3.04 7.95
N ILE A 51 0.99 -2.69 6.68
CA ILE A 51 0.07 -3.00 5.58
C ILE A 51 0.01 -4.52 5.39
N ARG A 52 -1.20 -5.06 5.35
CA ARG A 52 -1.48 -6.47 5.06
C ARG A 52 -1.92 -6.61 3.61
N LEU A 53 -1.89 -7.84 3.07
CA LEU A 53 -2.36 -8.08 1.70
C LEU A 53 -3.84 -7.70 1.53
N ASP A 54 -4.65 -7.89 2.55
CA ASP A 54 -6.06 -7.47 2.52
C ASP A 54 -6.18 -5.95 2.42
N ASP A 55 -5.31 -5.19 3.09
CA ASP A 55 -5.27 -3.75 2.96
C ASP A 55 -4.95 -3.34 1.53
N VAL A 56 -3.99 -4.02 0.90
CA VAL A 56 -3.59 -3.73 -0.47
C VAL A 56 -4.77 -3.92 -1.44
N ARG A 57 -5.51 -5.02 -1.27
CA ARG A 57 -6.68 -5.29 -2.10
C ARG A 57 -7.77 -4.23 -1.90
N ALA A 58 -8.02 -3.84 -0.65
CA ALA A 58 -9.01 -2.82 -0.34
C ALA A 58 -8.62 -1.45 -0.93
N ILE A 59 -7.35 -1.09 -0.83
CA ILE A 59 -6.85 0.17 -1.40
C ILE A 59 -6.96 0.13 -2.93
N ALA A 60 -6.58 -0.97 -3.57
CA ALA A 60 -6.69 -1.11 -5.02
C ALA A 60 -8.13 -0.96 -5.49
N GLU A 61 -9.08 -1.54 -4.76
CA GLU A 61 -10.51 -1.41 -5.06
C GLU A 61 -10.98 0.04 -4.91
N GLU A 62 -10.54 0.72 -3.84
CA GLU A 62 -10.87 2.11 -3.59
C GLU A 62 -10.33 3.02 -4.71
N LEU A 63 -9.13 2.75 -5.20
CA LEU A 63 -8.47 3.58 -6.22
C LEU A 63 -8.85 3.23 -7.66
N ALA A 64 -9.49 2.08 -7.90
CA ALA A 64 -9.81 1.63 -9.25
C ALA A 64 -10.58 2.68 -10.08
N PRO A 65 -11.61 3.36 -9.55
CA PRO A 65 -12.31 4.40 -10.32
C PRO A 65 -11.45 5.63 -10.61
N LEU A 66 -10.32 5.77 -9.93
CA LEU A 66 -9.42 6.93 -10.01
C LEU A 66 -8.11 6.59 -10.70
N ALA A 67 -8.04 5.46 -11.39
CA ALA A 67 -6.78 4.93 -11.95
C ALA A 67 -6.06 5.92 -12.89
N PHE A 68 -6.77 6.84 -13.54
CA PHE A 68 -6.18 7.86 -14.40
C PHE A 68 -5.61 9.04 -13.62
N GLN A 69 -5.94 9.18 -12.36
CA GLN A 69 -5.57 10.34 -11.54
C GLN A 69 -4.63 9.98 -10.41
N VAL A 70 -4.77 8.77 -9.84
CA VAL A 70 -4.02 8.34 -8.67
C VAL A 70 -3.36 7.00 -8.97
N GLU A 71 -2.04 6.95 -8.90
CA GLU A 71 -1.28 5.74 -9.13
C GLU A 71 -1.11 4.94 -7.83
N LEU A 72 -1.27 3.62 -7.93
CA LEU A 72 -0.93 2.73 -6.82
C LEU A 72 0.45 2.15 -7.07
N ASN A 73 1.38 2.35 -6.12
CA ASN A 73 2.70 1.73 -6.14
C ASN A 73 2.77 0.71 -5.00
N ILE A 74 3.05 -0.54 -5.34
CA ILE A 74 3.27 -1.59 -4.35
C ILE A 74 4.77 -1.83 -4.28
N GLU A 75 5.33 -1.71 -3.07
CA GLU A 75 6.73 -2.03 -2.82
C GLU A 75 6.83 -3.40 -2.14
N GLY A 76 7.87 -4.12 -2.42
CA GLY A 76 8.08 -5.39 -1.73
C GLY A 76 9.12 -6.29 -2.37
N ASP A 77 9.37 -7.42 -1.73
CA ASP A 77 10.24 -8.47 -2.23
C ASP A 77 9.45 -9.38 -3.18
N PRO A 78 10.15 -10.11 -4.08
CA PRO A 78 9.46 -10.95 -5.10
C PRO A 78 8.99 -12.30 -4.54
N ARG A 79 8.35 -12.31 -3.37
CA ARG A 79 7.83 -13.55 -2.80
C ARG A 79 6.54 -13.97 -3.51
N PRO A 80 6.22 -15.28 -3.56
CA PRO A 80 5.09 -15.78 -4.36
C PRO A 80 3.73 -15.19 -4.03
N ASP A 81 3.40 -15.00 -2.75
CA ASP A 81 2.11 -14.45 -2.34
C ASP A 81 1.94 -13.01 -2.81
N LEU A 82 3.00 -12.20 -2.70
CA LEU A 82 2.96 -10.82 -3.15
C LEU A 82 2.89 -10.74 -4.68
N LEU A 83 3.66 -11.58 -5.38
CA LEU A 83 3.60 -11.61 -6.84
C LEU A 83 2.20 -11.97 -7.35
N THR A 84 1.52 -12.88 -6.66
CA THR A 84 0.14 -13.24 -7.00
C THR A 84 -0.78 -12.01 -6.89
N VAL A 85 -0.67 -11.27 -5.79
CA VAL A 85 -1.47 -10.05 -5.58
C VAL A 85 -1.15 -8.99 -6.63
N VAL A 86 0.13 -8.79 -6.93
CA VAL A 86 0.55 -7.80 -7.93
C VAL A 86 -0.04 -8.15 -9.31
N ARG A 87 0.01 -9.42 -9.70
CA ARG A 87 -0.58 -9.86 -10.98
C ARG A 87 -2.08 -9.69 -11.01
N GLU A 88 -2.74 -9.93 -9.88
CA GLU A 88 -4.19 -9.79 -9.75
C GLU A 88 -4.61 -8.32 -9.85
N LEU A 89 -3.93 -7.43 -9.14
CA LEU A 89 -4.33 -6.03 -9.00
C LEU A 89 -3.80 -5.12 -10.09
N ARG A 90 -2.72 -5.48 -10.75
CA ARG A 90 -2.08 -4.70 -11.81
C ARG A 90 -1.88 -3.24 -11.41
N PRO A 91 -1.09 -2.97 -10.35
CA PRO A 91 -0.83 -1.59 -9.93
C PRO A 91 -0.05 -0.82 -10.99
N ALA A 92 -0.05 0.51 -10.89
CA ALA A 92 0.72 1.36 -11.80
C ALA A 92 2.21 1.06 -11.72
N GLN A 93 2.70 0.72 -10.50
CA GLN A 93 4.10 0.36 -10.30
C GLN A 93 4.22 -0.75 -9.27
N PHE A 94 5.22 -1.61 -9.46
CA PHE A 94 5.67 -2.54 -8.44
C PHE A 94 7.17 -2.32 -8.27
N THR A 95 7.56 -1.84 -7.09
CA THR A 95 8.95 -1.50 -6.80
C THR A 95 9.57 -2.60 -5.95
N LEU A 96 10.61 -3.24 -6.46
CA LEU A 96 11.31 -4.29 -5.74
C LEU A 96 12.16 -3.68 -4.63
N VAL A 97 11.93 -4.15 -3.41
CA VAL A 97 12.70 -3.77 -2.23
C VAL A 97 13.30 -5.04 -1.67
N PRO A 98 14.61 -5.27 -1.84
CA PRO A 98 15.23 -6.48 -1.31
C PRO A 98 15.23 -6.46 0.22
N VAL A 99 14.82 -7.59 0.80
CA VAL A 99 14.83 -7.78 2.26
C VAL A 99 15.84 -8.87 2.57
N ARG A 100 16.86 -8.55 3.39
CA ARG A 100 17.83 -9.54 3.81
C ARG A 100 17.29 -10.34 4.98
N PRO A 101 17.60 -11.65 5.07
CA PRO A 101 17.21 -12.44 6.23
C PRO A 101 17.68 -11.79 7.53
N GLY A 102 16.78 -11.66 8.52
CA GLY A 102 17.11 -11.06 9.81
C GLY A 102 17.12 -9.53 9.83
N GLU A 103 16.91 -8.88 8.72
CA GLU A 103 16.84 -7.42 8.63
C GLU A 103 15.43 -6.96 9.01
N ILE A 104 15.35 -5.97 9.85
CA ILE A 104 14.06 -5.48 10.35
C ILE A 104 13.81 -4.04 9.93
#